data_2afef0e0e03f0c73dbe8077b4817f9ab
#
_entry.id   2afef0e0e03f0c73dbe8077b4817f9ab
#
_cell.length_a   1.000
_cell.length_b   1.000
_cell.length_c   1.000
_cell.angle_alpha   90.00
_cell.angle_beta   90.00
_cell.angle_gamma   90.00
#
_symmetry.space_group_name_H-M   'P 1'
#
loop_
_entity.id
_entity.type
_entity.pdbx_description
1 polymer ?
#
loop_
_entity_poly.entity_id
_entity_poly.type
_entity_poly.pdbx_seq_one_letter_code
_entity_poly.pdbx_strand_id
1 'polypeptide(L)'
;MWTLIPALANTIASFVAAYTDFKTGYIYDWITYPLIGLGILWSVTQQEWTGIIFGGIIYGIGYLAYRIGKIGGGDVKLLAGIAIMQPTLNGMIFPLAVLIVAALAASAGFGIYYAVGLWKKKVKIEWNTQRKKVAAIMGLSVGIVLFHAAGSGYYPESFILT
;
A
#
# COMPACT_ATOMS: atom_id res chain seq x y z
N MET A 1 9.43 -12.25 18.25
CA MET A 1 10.47 -11.19 18.26
C MET A 1 10.99 -10.84 16.86
N TRP A 2 11.14 -11.81 15.97
CA TRP A 2 11.73 -11.59 14.63
C TRP A 2 10.88 -10.73 13.68
N THR A 3 9.56 -10.67 13.86
CA THR A 3 8.66 -9.86 13.03
C THR A 3 8.73 -8.35 13.31
N LEU A 4 9.33 -7.94 14.42
CA LEU A 4 9.46 -6.52 14.79
C LEU A 4 10.48 -5.77 13.92
N ILE A 5 11.56 -6.43 13.50
CA ILE A 5 12.61 -5.78 12.69
C ILE A 5 12.08 -5.35 11.32
N PRO A 6 11.43 -6.24 10.53
CA PRO A 6 10.79 -5.84 9.28
C PRO A 6 9.75 -4.76 9.46
N ALA A 7 8.91 -4.85 10.48
CA ALA A 7 7.86 -3.88 10.74
C ALA A 7 8.44 -2.49 11.05
N LEU A 8 9.47 -2.41 11.89
CA LEU A 8 10.15 -1.14 12.21
C LEU A 8 10.84 -0.55 10.98
N ALA A 9 11.58 -1.35 10.22
CA ALA A 9 12.25 -0.89 9.01
C ALA A 9 11.26 -0.33 7.98
N ASN A 10 10.17 -1.06 7.72
CA ASN A 10 9.10 -0.63 6.83
C ASN A 10 8.43 0.66 7.33
N THR A 11 8.16 0.76 8.64
CA THR A 11 7.52 1.95 9.23
C THR A 11 8.42 3.18 9.11
N ILE A 12 9.70 3.06 9.46
CA ILE A 12 10.66 4.17 9.37
C ILE A 12 10.82 4.61 7.91
N ALA A 13 11.05 3.67 7.01
CA ALA A 13 11.21 3.99 5.58
C ALA A 13 9.96 4.65 5.00
N SER A 14 8.77 4.16 5.32
CA SER A 14 7.50 4.73 4.87
C SER A 14 7.27 6.13 5.44
N PHE A 15 7.61 6.35 6.71
CA PHE A 15 7.47 7.67 7.34
C PHE A 15 8.41 8.70 6.69
N VAL A 16 9.68 8.33 6.47
CA VAL A 16 10.67 9.21 5.81
C VAL A 16 10.26 9.47 4.35
N ALA A 17 9.79 8.43 3.63
CA ALA A 17 9.28 8.56 2.27
C ALA A 17 8.09 9.51 2.20
N ALA A 18 7.10 9.36 3.08
CA ALA A 18 5.93 10.23 3.15
C ALA A 18 6.31 11.68 3.47
N TYR A 19 7.26 11.90 4.39
CA TYR A 19 7.76 13.23 4.72
C TYR A 19 8.45 13.90 3.52
N THR A 20 9.31 13.17 2.81
CA THR A 20 10.01 13.70 1.64
C THR A 20 9.04 13.96 0.49
N ASP A 21 8.10 13.06 0.25
CA ASP A 21 7.07 13.22 -0.78
C ASP A 21 6.18 14.44 -0.49
N PHE A 22 5.72 14.60 0.74
CA PHE A 22 4.94 15.77 1.14
C PHE A 22 5.68 17.10 0.94
N LYS A 23 7.00 17.11 1.18
CA LYS A 23 7.82 18.35 1.10
C LYS A 23 8.30 18.65 -0.32
N THR A 24 8.63 17.65 -1.10
CA THR A 24 9.33 17.82 -2.39
C THR A 24 8.57 17.23 -3.58
N GLY A 25 7.51 16.44 -3.33
CA GLY A 25 6.80 15.68 -4.37
C GLY A 25 7.59 14.49 -4.90
N TYR A 26 8.65 14.06 -4.19
CA TYR A 26 9.51 12.96 -4.61
C TYR A 26 9.88 12.03 -3.45
N ILE A 27 9.84 10.72 -3.72
CA ILE A 27 10.45 9.69 -2.87
C ILE A 27 11.85 9.42 -3.42
N TYR A 28 12.86 9.71 -2.60
CA TYR A 28 14.25 9.61 -3.02
C TYR A 28 14.80 8.19 -2.99
N ASP A 29 15.69 7.89 -3.90
CA ASP A 29 16.33 6.59 -4.07
C ASP A 29 17.17 6.17 -2.83
N TRP A 30 17.71 7.14 -2.09
CA TRP A 30 18.46 6.86 -0.85
C TRP A 30 17.59 6.29 0.28
N ILE A 31 16.25 6.34 0.17
CA ILE A 31 15.31 5.70 1.09
C ILE A 31 14.96 4.30 0.58
N THR A 32 14.65 4.20 -0.70
CA THR A 32 14.09 2.97 -1.29
C THR A 32 15.15 1.89 -1.52
N TYR A 33 16.34 2.23 -2.00
CA TYR A 33 17.41 1.23 -2.21
C TYR A 33 17.94 0.60 -0.92
N PRO A 34 18.20 1.35 0.18
CA PRO A 34 18.55 0.72 1.45
C PRO A 34 17.44 -0.21 1.97
N LEU A 35 16.16 0.16 1.83
CA LEU A 35 15.07 -0.71 2.24
C LEU A 35 15.06 -2.02 1.43
N ILE A 36 15.23 -1.94 0.11
CA ILE A 36 15.33 -3.12 -0.76
C ILE A 36 16.53 -3.98 -0.36
N GLY A 37 17.71 -3.36 -0.16
CA GLY A 37 18.93 -4.06 0.24
C GLY A 37 18.78 -4.77 1.59
N LEU A 38 18.23 -4.09 2.59
CA LEU A 38 17.93 -4.68 3.90
C LEU A 38 16.90 -5.81 3.79
N GLY A 39 15.87 -5.63 2.95
CA GLY A 39 14.87 -6.67 2.69
C GLY A 39 15.49 -7.94 2.08
N ILE A 40 16.35 -7.78 1.08
CA ILE A 40 17.07 -8.91 0.47
C ILE A 40 17.95 -9.62 1.51
N LEU A 41 18.76 -8.88 2.28
CA LEU A 41 19.59 -9.44 3.34
C LEU A 41 18.75 -10.18 4.37
N TRP A 42 17.61 -9.60 4.77
CA TRP A 42 16.67 -10.22 5.70
C TRP A 42 16.11 -11.52 5.14
N SER A 43 15.59 -11.50 3.89
CA SER A 43 15.05 -12.69 3.23
C SER A 43 16.08 -13.82 3.12
N VAL A 44 17.33 -13.49 2.79
CA VAL A 44 18.43 -14.46 2.72
C VAL A 44 18.74 -15.04 4.09
N THR A 45 18.83 -14.22 5.14
CA THR A 45 19.13 -14.69 6.50
C THR A 45 18.03 -15.56 7.09
N GLN A 46 16.77 -15.31 6.72
CA GLN A 46 15.64 -16.14 7.14
C GLN A 46 15.37 -17.32 6.20
N GLN A 47 16.11 -17.44 5.09
CA GLN A 47 15.87 -18.42 4.01
C GLN A 47 14.45 -18.34 3.42
N GLU A 48 13.82 -17.15 3.49
CA GLU A 48 12.49 -16.88 2.96
C GLU A 48 12.57 -16.17 1.62
N TRP A 49 12.60 -16.91 0.53
CA TRP A 49 12.66 -16.37 -0.83
C TRP A 49 11.37 -15.72 -1.31
N THR A 50 10.26 -15.97 -0.62
CA THR A 50 8.93 -15.42 -0.95
C THR A 50 8.93 -13.90 -1.02
N GLY A 51 9.65 -13.22 -0.12
CA GLY A 51 9.77 -11.77 -0.13
C GLY A 51 10.41 -11.25 -1.41
N ILE A 52 11.51 -11.86 -1.85
CA ILE A 52 12.22 -11.46 -3.07
C ILE A 52 11.34 -11.68 -4.30
N ILE A 53 10.62 -12.81 -4.36
CA ILE A 53 9.70 -13.12 -5.46
C ILE A 53 8.55 -12.09 -5.51
N PHE A 54 7.87 -11.85 -4.38
CA PHE A 54 6.78 -10.87 -4.31
C PHE A 54 7.25 -9.46 -4.62
N GLY A 55 8.39 -9.04 -4.08
CA GLY A 55 8.96 -7.73 -4.37
C GLY A 55 9.34 -7.57 -5.85
N GLY A 56 9.88 -8.62 -6.46
CA GLY A 56 10.19 -8.64 -7.89
C GLY A 56 8.94 -8.51 -8.76
N ILE A 57 7.87 -9.23 -8.43
CA ILE A 57 6.57 -9.14 -9.13
C ILE A 57 5.99 -7.73 -8.99
N ILE A 58 5.95 -7.20 -7.77
CA ILE A 58 5.44 -5.84 -7.50
C ILE A 58 6.26 -4.79 -8.23
N TYR A 59 7.59 -4.94 -8.22
CA TYR A 59 8.47 -4.03 -8.97
C TYR A 59 8.21 -4.11 -10.47
N GLY A 60 8.07 -5.31 -11.04
CA GLY A 60 7.82 -5.50 -12.47
C GLY A 60 6.49 -4.88 -12.92
N ILE A 61 5.40 -5.19 -12.22
CA ILE A 61 4.07 -4.64 -12.51
C ILE A 61 4.05 -3.11 -12.27
N GLY A 62 4.63 -2.67 -11.16
CA GLY A 62 4.72 -1.26 -10.82
C GLY A 62 5.56 -0.47 -11.83
N TYR A 63 6.66 -1.05 -12.34
CA TYR A 63 7.48 -0.43 -13.37
C TYR A 63 6.70 -0.24 -14.68
N LEU A 64 5.88 -1.22 -15.07
CA LEU A 64 4.99 -1.07 -16.23
C LEU A 64 3.99 0.08 -16.03
N ALA A 65 3.38 0.15 -14.84
CA ALA A 65 2.45 1.23 -14.49
C ALA A 65 3.15 2.62 -14.45
N TYR A 66 4.40 2.66 -13.97
CA TYR A 66 5.25 3.85 -14.03
C TYR A 66 5.51 4.30 -15.48
N ARG A 67 5.84 3.36 -16.38
CA ARG A 67 6.07 3.67 -17.81
C ARG A 67 4.84 4.25 -18.51
N ILE A 68 3.66 3.89 -18.05
CA ILE A 68 2.37 4.44 -18.54
C ILE A 68 2.03 5.78 -17.87
N GLY A 69 2.85 6.25 -16.92
CA GLY A 69 2.63 7.51 -16.20
C GLY A 69 1.50 7.47 -15.16
N LYS A 70 1.17 6.28 -14.64
CA LYS A 70 0.08 6.10 -13.66
C LYS A 70 0.54 6.15 -12.21
N ILE A 71 1.80 5.82 -11.94
CA ILE A 71 2.37 5.72 -10.59
C ILE A 71 3.75 6.36 -10.59
N GLY A 72 4.18 6.93 -9.47
CA GLY A 72 5.53 7.45 -9.26
C GLY A 72 6.57 6.33 -9.19
N GLY A 73 7.76 6.55 -9.77
CA GLY A 73 8.84 5.56 -9.72
C GLY A 73 9.34 5.28 -8.30
N GLY A 74 9.29 6.28 -7.41
CA GLY A 74 9.62 6.14 -6.00
C GLY A 74 8.63 5.25 -5.24
N ASP A 75 7.33 5.40 -5.53
CA ASP A 75 6.27 4.57 -4.94
C ASP A 75 6.45 3.10 -5.27
N VAL A 76 6.78 2.80 -6.53
CA VAL A 76 7.04 1.42 -6.98
C VAL A 76 8.20 0.80 -6.23
N LYS A 77 9.31 1.52 -6.09
CA LYS A 77 10.50 1.04 -5.37
C LYS A 77 10.22 0.86 -3.88
N LEU A 78 9.50 1.81 -3.27
CA LEU A 78 9.11 1.72 -1.86
C LEU A 78 8.23 0.50 -1.61
N LEU A 79 7.20 0.30 -2.42
CA LEU A 79 6.28 -0.83 -2.28
C LEU A 79 6.98 -2.18 -2.50
N ALA A 80 7.89 -2.25 -3.47
CA ALA A 80 8.73 -3.42 -3.69
C ALA A 80 9.63 -3.70 -2.47
N GLY A 81 10.27 -2.68 -1.90
CA GLY A 81 11.08 -2.81 -0.69
C GLY A 81 10.27 -3.33 0.51
N ILE A 82 9.07 -2.80 0.72
CA ILE A 82 8.14 -3.28 1.76
C ILE A 82 7.79 -4.75 1.55
N ALA A 83 7.53 -5.14 0.30
CA ALA A 83 7.19 -6.52 -0.06
C ALA A 83 8.34 -7.51 0.16
N ILE A 84 9.58 -7.10 -0.18
CA ILE A 84 10.76 -7.93 0.05
C ILE A 84 10.99 -8.11 1.55
N MET A 85 10.88 -7.02 2.32
CA MET A 85 11.13 -7.04 3.76
C MET A 85 10.07 -7.83 4.53
N GLN A 86 8.80 -7.73 4.11
CA GLN A 86 7.67 -8.37 4.77
C GLN A 86 6.59 -8.77 3.75
N PRO A 87 6.70 -9.96 3.14
CA PRO A 87 5.75 -10.39 2.10
C PRO A 87 4.37 -10.69 2.64
N THR A 88 4.29 -11.22 3.86
CA THR A 88 3.02 -11.62 4.50
C THR A 88 2.93 -11.15 5.94
N LEU A 89 1.72 -10.90 6.41
CA LEU A 89 1.39 -10.62 7.81
C LEU A 89 0.10 -11.35 8.15
N ASN A 90 0.15 -12.27 9.13
CA ASN A 90 -1.01 -13.07 9.56
C ASN A 90 -1.74 -13.77 8.39
N GLY A 91 -0.99 -14.34 7.43
CA GLY A 91 -1.55 -15.02 6.28
C GLY A 91 -2.04 -14.09 5.15
N MET A 92 -2.04 -12.78 5.33
CA MET A 92 -2.37 -11.80 4.29
C MET A 92 -1.13 -11.34 3.54
N ILE A 93 -1.27 -11.03 2.26
CA ILE A 93 -0.22 -10.38 1.47
C ILE A 93 -0.06 -8.95 1.99
N PHE A 94 1.02 -8.71 2.76
CA PHE A 94 1.22 -7.45 3.47
C PHE A 94 1.23 -6.21 2.56
N PRO A 95 1.92 -6.20 1.40
CA PRO A 95 1.89 -5.05 0.50
C PRO A 95 0.49 -4.69 0.00
N LEU A 96 -0.38 -5.69 -0.21
CA LEU A 96 -1.76 -5.46 -0.61
C LEU A 96 -2.56 -4.80 0.53
N ALA A 97 -2.37 -5.26 1.77
CA ALA A 97 -2.98 -4.65 2.94
C ALA A 97 -2.54 -3.18 3.10
N VAL A 98 -1.24 -2.90 2.91
CA VAL A 98 -0.69 -1.53 2.94
C VAL A 98 -1.36 -0.65 1.88
N LEU A 99 -1.50 -1.12 0.63
CA LEU A 99 -2.17 -0.38 -0.44
C LEU A 99 -3.63 -0.08 -0.11
N ILE A 100 -4.37 -1.06 0.43
CA ILE A 100 -5.77 -0.88 0.81
C ILE A 100 -5.90 0.18 1.91
N VAL A 101 -5.10 0.08 2.96
CA VAL A 101 -5.11 1.05 4.07
C VAL A 101 -4.71 2.44 3.59
N ALA A 102 -3.69 2.55 2.74
CA ALA A 102 -3.27 3.82 2.14
C ALA A 102 -4.37 4.44 1.27
N ALA A 103 -5.06 3.64 0.45
CA ALA A 103 -6.17 4.12 -0.37
C ALA A 103 -7.36 4.61 0.47
N LEU A 104 -7.69 3.91 1.56
CA LEU A 104 -8.73 4.31 2.50
C LEU A 104 -8.35 5.60 3.24
N ALA A 105 -7.11 5.70 3.72
CA ALA A 105 -6.62 6.89 4.40
C ALA A 105 -6.59 8.12 3.46
N ALA A 106 -6.13 7.94 2.22
CA ALA A 106 -6.13 8.98 1.21
C ALA A 106 -7.56 9.43 0.88
N SER A 107 -8.50 8.51 0.67
CA SER A 107 -9.90 8.85 0.37
C SER A 107 -10.57 9.61 1.52
N ALA A 108 -10.31 9.22 2.76
CA ALA A 108 -10.79 9.93 3.96
C ALA A 108 -10.15 11.34 4.07
N GLY A 109 -8.85 11.45 3.86
CA GLY A 109 -8.12 12.71 3.87
C GLY A 109 -8.62 13.69 2.81
N PHE A 110 -8.82 13.23 1.58
CA PHE A 110 -9.43 14.04 0.52
C PHE A 110 -10.87 14.44 0.86
N GLY A 111 -11.67 13.52 1.41
CA GLY A 111 -13.04 13.83 1.87
C GLY A 111 -13.06 14.97 2.87
N ILE A 112 -12.21 14.91 3.90
CA ILE A 112 -12.08 15.97 4.93
C ILE A 112 -11.58 17.27 4.30
N TYR A 113 -10.55 17.22 3.47
CA TYR A 113 -9.98 18.39 2.80
C TYR A 113 -11.04 19.14 1.98
N TYR A 114 -11.81 18.39 1.18
CA TYR A 114 -12.90 19.00 0.38
C TYR A 114 -14.04 19.50 1.25
N ALA A 115 -14.44 18.78 2.30
CA ALA A 115 -15.49 19.22 3.22
C ALA A 115 -15.13 20.54 3.90
N VAL A 116 -13.90 20.66 4.39
CA VAL A 116 -13.38 21.92 5.00
C VAL A 116 -13.28 23.04 3.97
N GLY A 117 -12.80 22.72 2.76
CA GLY A 117 -12.73 23.68 1.65
C GLY A 117 -14.09 24.25 1.25
N LEU A 118 -15.10 23.39 1.18
CA LEU A 118 -16.49 23.77 0.90
C LEU A 118 -17.06 24.65 2.01
N TRP A 119 -16.82 24.28 3.26
CA TRP A 119 -17.29 25.06 4.41
C TRP A 119 -16.69 26.47 4.43
N LYS A 120 -15.38 26.60 4.14
CA LYS A 120 -14.69 27.90 4.13
C LYS A 120 -15.03 28.79 2.93
N LYS A 121 -15.24 28.20 1.73
CA LYS A 121 -15.33 28.99 0.48
C LYS A 121 -16.74 29.13 -0.08
N LYS A 122 -17.78 28.58 0.52
CA LYS A 122 -19.17 28.55 -0.01
C LYS A 122 -19.24 28.18 -1.50
N VAL A 123 -18.39 27.27 -1.95
CA VAL A 123 -18.30 26.85 -3.36
C VAL A 123 -19.54 26.04 -3.72
N LYS A 124 -20.28 26.48 -4.74
CA LYS A 124 -21.34 25.67 -5.35
C LYS A 124 -20.72 24.48 -6.05
N ILE A 125 -20.97 23.28 -5.54
CA ILE A 125 -20.48 22.04 -6.16
C ILE A 125 -21.29 21.75 -7.40
N GLU A 126 -20.64 21.61 -8.55
CA GLU A 126 -21.24 20.95 -9.72
C GLU A 126 -21.28 19.45 -9.46
N TRP A 127 -22.34 19.01 -8.81
CA TRP A 127 -22.52 17.64 -8.30
C TRP A 127 -22.55 16.58 -9.40
N ASN A 128 -22.80 16.94 -10.65
CA ASN A 128 -23.10 15.96 -11.68
C ASN A 128 -21.87 15.16 -12.18
N THR A 129 -20.73 15.81 -12.31
CA THR A 129 -19.50 15.18 -12.80
C THR A 129 -18.71 14.49 -11.69
N GLN A 130 -18.75 15.02 -10.49
CA GLN A 130 -18.01 14.51 -9.34
C GLN A 130 -18.69 13.28 -8.70
N ARG A 131 -20.03 13.19 -8.72
CA ARG A 131 -20.80 12.06 -8.16
C ARG A 131 -20.38 10.71 -8.72
N LYS A 132 -20.19 10.62 -10.05
CA LYS A 132 -19.80 9.36 -10.70
C LYS A 132 -18.42 8.88 -10.27
N LYS A 133 -17.46 9.79 -10.11
CA LYS A 133 -16.10 9.47 -9.67
C LYS A 133 -16.06 9.06 -8.20
N VAL A 134 -16.73 9.79 -7.32
CA VAL A 134 -16.82 9.49 -5.89
C VAL A 134 -17.57 8.18 -5.66
N ALA A 135 -18.69 7.95 -6.35
CA ALA A 135 -19.45 6.70 -6.24
C ALA A 135 -18.64 5.48 -6.73
N ALA A 136 -17.85 5.63 -7.80
CA ALA A 136 -16.99 4.57 -8.29
C ALA A 136 -15.88 4.23 -7.28
N ILE A 137 -15.23 5.22 -6.66
CA ILE A 137 -14.19 5.03 -5.66
C ILE A 137 -14.78 4.40 -4.39
N MET A 138 -15.92 4.89 -3.91
CA MET A 138 -16.60 4.31 -2.74
C MET A 138 -17.08 2.88 -3.01
N GLY A 139 -17.66 2.62 -4.18
CA GLY A 139 -18.11 1.28 -4.56
C GLY A 139 -16.96 0.27 -4.65
N LEU A 140 -15.81 0.66 -5.18
CA LEU A 140 -14.61 -0.17 -5.22
C LEU A 140 -14.08 -0.46 -3.80
N SER A 141 -13.98 0.54 -2.94
CA SER A 141 -13.49 0.41 -1.58
C SER A 141 -14.40 -0.51 -0.75
N VAL A 142 -15.72 -0.33 -0.84
CA VAL A 142 -16.72 -1.18 -0.15
C VAL A 142 -16.70 -2.60 -0.72
N GLY A 143 -16.59 -2.76 -2.04
CA GLY A 143 -16.50 -4.06 -2.69
C GLY A 143 -15.29 -4.89 -2.22
N ILE A 144 -14.12 -4.26 -2.09
CA ILE A 144 -12.90 -4.92 -1.58
C ILE A 144 -13.06 -5.35 -0.12
N VAL A 145 -13.63 -4.48 0.73
CA VAL A 145 -13.88 -4.81 2.14
C VAL A 145 -14.88 -5.95 2.29
N LEU A 146 -15.98 -5.94 1.52
CA LEU A 146 -16.99 -7.00 1.56
C LEU A 146 -16.44 -8.31 1.00
N PHE A 147 -15.64 -8.28 -0.07
CA PHE A 147 -14.97 -9.47 -0.61
C PHE A 147 -14.03 -10.10 0.41
N HIS A 148 -13.28 -9.29 1.16
CA HIS A 148 -12.39 -9.76 2.22
C HIS A 148 -13.17 -10.31 3.41
N ALA A 149 -14.25 -9.65 3.84
CA ALA A 149 -15.10 -10.10 4.93
C ALA A 149 -15.84 -11.42 4.59
N ALA A 150 -16.25 -11.59 3.33
CA ALA A 150 -16.85 -12.83 2.86
C ALA A 150 -15.84 -13.99 2.75
N GLY A 151 -14.58 -13.67 2.33
CA GLY A 151 -13.49 -14.66 2.21
C GLY A 151 -12.93 -15.12 3.56
N SER A 152 -12.95 -14.28 4.59
CA SER A 152 -12.44 -14.62 5.93
C SER A 152 -13.36 -15.54 6.72
N GLY A 153 -14.61 -15.73 6.29
CA GLY A 153 -15.59 -16.64 6.92
C GLY A 153 -15.54 -18.09 6.44
N TYR A 154 -14.67 -18.45 5.52
CA TYR A 154 -14.66 -19.77 4.88
C TYR A 154 -13.33 -20.52 5.05
N TYR A 155 -12.86 -20.68 6.30
CA TYR A 155 -11.97 -21.79 6.64
C TYR A 155 -12.73 -22.74 7.57
N PRO A 156 -13.29 -23.84 7.07
CA PRO A 156 -13.75 -24.90 7.94
C PRO A 156 -12.53 -25.47 8.67
N GLU A 157 -12.59 -25.48 10.00
CA GLU A 157 -11.58 -26.08 10.91
C GLU A 157 -11.37 -27.59 10.74
N SER A 158 -11.86 -28.15 9.64
CA SER A 158 -11.84 -29.61 9.39
C SER A 158 -10.63 -30.11 8.60
N PHE A 159 -9.59 -29.28 8.36
CA PHE A 159 -8.39 -29.73 7.62
C PHE A 159 -7.15 -29.94 8.50
N ILE A 160 -7.27 -29.96 9.81
CA ILE A 160 -6.19 -30.34 10.73
C ILE A 160 -6.66 -31.56 11.50
N LEU A 161 -6.66 -32.74 10.89
CA LEU A 161 -6.61 -34.04 11.54
C LEU A 161 -6.62 -35.14 10.47
N THR A 162 -5.47 -35.46 9.93
CA THR A 162 -4.98 -36.85 9.68
C THR A 162 -3.51 -36.76 9.27
#